data_d072c509dd516e97b2db2b1395589307
#
_entry.id   d072c509dd516e97b2db2b1395589307
#
_cell.length_a   1.000
_cell.length_b   1.000
_cell.length_c   1.000
_cell.angle_alpha   90.00
_cell.angle_beta   90.00
_cell.angle_gamma   90.00
#
_symmetry.space_group_name_H-M   'P 1'
#
loop_
_entity.id
_entity.type
_entity.pdbx_description
1 polymer ?
#
loop_
_entity_poly.entity_id
_entity_poly.type
_entity_poly.pdbx_seq_one_letter_code
_entity_poly.pdbx_strand_id
1 'polypeptide(L)'
;MDEVFEALPADFLINVEMKVIMKGMRVIAHKAAETVRRHARWDSTLVASFNPISLWELRKTEPRINRGYIWSKTHLFPIRSRIFSPLIKANWYDPANDSYNPKLHQRFRSGGASVLAWDLDFDRDMERMAAVRLEAVVTDSLQEMLDLKQEFASRLS
;
A
#
# COMPACT_ATOMS: atom_id res chain seq x y z
N MET A 1 0.48 18.05 -2.06
CA MET A 1 -0.52 16.98 -2.23
C MET A 1 -1.72 17.46 -3.03
N ASP A 2 -2.30 18.62 -2.72
CA ASP A 2 -3.48 19.13 -3.42
C ASP A 2 -3.29 19.15 -4.94
N GLU A 3 -2.17 19.69 -5.43
CA GLU A 3 -1.82 19.72 -6.87
C GLU A 3 -1.91 18.33 -7.56
N VAL A 4 -1.50 17.27 -6.87
CA VAL A 4 -1.60 15.90 -7.40
C VAL A 4 -3.04 15.43 -7.45
N PHE A 5 -3.84 15.75 -6.42
CA PHE A 5 -5.24 15.37 -6.35
C PHE A 5 -6.09 16.14 -7.39
N GLU A 6 -5.71 17.36 -7.70
CA GLU A 6 -6.35 18.20 -8.72
C GLU A 6 -5.98 17.79 -10.15
N ALA A 7 -4.73 17.34 -10.35
CA ALA A 7 -4.22 16.94 -11.66
C ALA A 7 -4.74 15.58 -12.16
N LEU A 8 -5.13 14.69 -11.23
CA LEU A 8 -5.54 13.33 -11.58
C LEU A 8 -7.06 13.17 -11.64
N PRO A 9 -7.60 12.37 -12.58
CA PRO A 9 -9.02 12.04 -12.63
C PRO A 9 -9.54 11.52 -11.28
N ALA A 10 -10.81 11.78 -10.97
CA ALA A 10 -11.39 11.49 -9.66
C ALA A 10 -11.39 9.99 -9.29
N ASP A 11 -11.45 9.12 -10.27
CA ASP A 11 -11.41 7.65 -10.17
C ASP A 11 -9.99 7.06 -10.18
N PHE A 12 -8.97 7.89 -10.43
CA PHE A 12 -7.57 7.44 -10.44
C PHE A 12 -7.13 7.06 -9.02
N LEU A 13 -6.58 5.85 -8.87
CA LEU A 13 -6.11 5.36 -7.56
C LEU A 13 -4.80 6.04 -7.16
N ILE A 14 -4.78 6.62 -5.97
CA ILE A 14 -3.61 7.32 -5.42
C ILE A 14 -3.12 6.58 -4.19
N ASN A 15 -1.83 6.19 -4.19
CA ASN A 15 -1.13 5.71 -3.00
C ASN A 15 -0.28 6.84 -2.41
N VAL A 16 -0.61 7.26 -1.19
CA VAL A 16 0.09 8.32 -0.45
C VAL A 16 0.92 7.70 0.65
N GLU A 17 2.23 7.72 0.54
CA GLU A 17 3.11 7.25 1.61
C GLU A 17 3.42 8.35 2.62
N MET A 18 3.12 8.10 3.90
CA MET A 18 3.53 8.96 5.02
C MET A 18 4.93 8.56 5.51
N LYS A 19 5.96 9.28 5.04
CA LYS A 19 7.37 9.07 5.44
C LYS A 19 7.68 9.85 6.72
N VAL A 20 7.51 9.21 7.89
CA VAL A 20 7.79 9.83 9.19
C VAL A 20 8.53 8.88 10.10
N ILE A 21 9.66 9.35 10.65
CA ILE A 21 10.48 8.53 11.54
C ILE A 21 10.02 8.67 13.00
N MET A 22 9.92 9.86 13.58
CA MET A 22 9.56 10.05 15.01
C MET A 22 8.72 11.31 15.27
N LYS A 23 9.14 12.47 14.79
CA LYS A 23 8.45 13.75 15.03
C LYS A 23 7.46 14.05 13.90
N GLY A 24 6.27 14.56 14.25
CA GLY A 24 5.28 14.99 13.25
C GLY A 24 4.28 13.91 12.81
N MET A 25 4.28 12.72 13.42
CA MET A 25 3.38 11.61 13.09
C MET A 25 1.90 12.01 13.05
N ARG A 26 1.45 12.77 14.06
CA ARG A 26 0.08 13.29 14.09
C ARG A 26 -0.17 14.32 13.00
N VAL A 27 0.77 15.26 12.84
CA VAL A 27 0.61 16.35 11.88
C VAL A 27 0.46 15.82 10.47
N ILE A 28 1.31 14.84 10.06
CA ILE A 28 1.23 14.28 8.71
C ILE A 28 -0.04 13.45 8.51
N ALA A 29 -0.47 12.69 9.53
CA ALA A 29 -1.72 11.93 9.46
C ALA A 29 -2.94 12.86 9.34
N HIS A 30 -2.99 13.96 10.10
CA HIS A 30 -4.04 14.97 10.00
C HIS A 30 -4.04 15.67 8.63
N LYS A 31 -2.87 16.05 8.11
CA LYS A 31 -2.76 16.68 6.79
C LYS A 31 -3.18 15.74 5.68
N ALA A 32 -2.78 14.47 5.73
CA ALA A 32 -3.23 13.48 4.77
C ALA A 32 -4.75 13.30 4.80
N ALA A 33 -5.33 13.14 6.00
CA ALA A 33 -6.77 13.04 6.19
C ALA A 33 -7.53 14.27 5.69
N GLU A 34 -7.01 15.46 5.97
CA GLU A 34 -7.61 16.72 5.54
C GLU A 34 -7.60 16.84 4.01
N THR A 35 -6.49 16.49 3.35
CA THR A 35 -6.41 16.54 1.89
C THR A 35 -7.39 15.55 1.26
N VAL A 36 -7.42 14.30 1.70
CA VAL A 36 -8.36 13.30 1.18
C VAL A 36 -9.82 13.76 1.35
N ARG A 37 -10.13 14.34 2.52
CA ARG A 37 -11.48 14.88 2.82
C ARG A 37 -11.83 16.06 1.91
N ARG A 38 -10.92 17.00 1.72
CA ARG A 38 -11.13 18.21 0.88
C ARG A 38 -11.46 17.83 -0.56
N HIS A 39 -10.79 16.79 -1.09
CA HIS A 39 -11.02 16.31 -2.45
C HIS A 39 -12.08 15.20 -2.55
N ALA A 40 -12.70 14.79 -1.43
CA ALA A 40 -13.72 13.74 -1.34
C ALA A 40 -13.28 12.40 -1.99
N ARG A 41 -11.98 12.04 -1.89
CA ARG A 41 -11.38 10.88 -2.57
C ARG A 41 -11.12 9.68 -1.64
N TRP A 42 -12.04 9.34 -0.76
CA TRP A 42 -11.86 8.24 0.20
C TRP A 42 -11.69 6.87 -0.46
N ASP A 43 -12.45 6.61 -1.52
CA ASP A 43 -12.48 5.30 -2.18
C ASP A 43 -11.31 5.11 -3.15
N SER A 44 -10.74 6.21 -3.67
CA SER A 44 -9.63 6.19 -4.63
C SER A 44 -8.27 6.54 -3.99
N THR A 45 -8.19 6.62 -2.65
CA THR A 45 -6.93 6.93 -1.96
C THR A 45 -6.58 5.85 -0.95
N LEU A 46 -5.36 5.31 -1.08
CA LEU A 46 -4.66 4.52 -0.08
C LEU A 46 -3.65 5.42 0.63
N VAL A 47 -3.66 5.46 1.96
CA VAL A 47 -2.61 6.14 2.74
C VAL A 47 -1.79 5.10 3.48
N ALA A 48 -0.54 4.97 3.11
CA ALA A 48 0.36 3.93 3.60
C ALA A 48 1.49 4.50 4.47
N SER A 49 2.00 3.70 5.39
CA SER A 49 3.15 4.05 6.21
C SER A 49 3.82 2.83 6.83
N PHE A 50 5.14 2.94 7.05
CA PHE A 50 5.90 2.04 7.94
C PHE A 50 5.60 2.29 9.41
N ASN A 51 5.10 3.48 9.77
CA ASN A 51 4.88 3.86 11.15
C ASN A 51 3.45 3.54 11.60
N PRO A 52 3.26 2.55 12.50
CA PRO A 52 1.94 2.15 12.96
C PRO A 52 1.23 3.27 13.75
N ILE A 53 1.97 4.17 14.39
CA ILE A 53 1.37 5.28 15.15
C ILE A 53 0.74 6.29 14.19
N SER A 54 1.39 6.59 13.06
CA SER A 54 0.82 7.47 12.03
C SER A 54 -0.48 6.89 11.44
N LEU A 55 -0.52 5.57 11.19
CA LEU A 55 -1.72 4.89 10.70
C LEU A 55 -2.84 4.85 11.75
N TRP A 56 -2.50 4.69 13.01
CA TRP A 56 -3.46 4.77 14.10
C TRP A 56 -4.05 6.18 14.25
N GLU A 57 -3.22 7.23 14.18
CA GLU A 57 -3.69 8.62 14.17
C GLU A 57 -4.58 8.89 12.96
N LEU A 58 -4.19 8.43 11.77
CA LEU A 58 -5.01 8.53 10.57
C LEU A 58 -6.39 7.87 10.76
N ARG A 59 -6.43 6.65 11.33
CA ARG A 59 -7.67 5.95 11.63
C ARG A 59 -8.58 6.74 12.56
N LYS A 60 -8.03 7.40 13.57
CA LYS A 60 -8.82 8.23 14.50
C LYS A 60 -9.36 9.49 13.85
N THR A 61 -8.57 10.08 12.95
CA THR A 61 -8.90 11.34 12.29
C THR A 61 -9.92 11.14 11.15
N GLU A 62 -9.75 10.10 10.35
CA GLU A 62 -10.65 9.78 9.23
C GLU A 62 -10.68 8.26 8.99
N PRO A 63 -11.61 7.54 9.64
CA PRO A 63 -11.67 6.07 9.57
C PRO A 63 -12.04 5.52 8.20
N ARG A 64 -12.62 6.33 7.29
CA ARG A 64 -13.00 5.91 5.94
C ARG A 64 -11.81 5.73 5.01
N ILE A 65 -10.67 6.40 5.26
CA ILE A 65 -9.50 6.31 4.41
C ILE A 65 -8.92 4.89 4.46
N ASN A 66 -8.60 4.33 3.28
CA ASN A 66 -7.87 3.08 3.16
C ASN A 66 -6.47 3.24 3.75
N ARG A 67 -6.04 2.27 4.56
CA ARG A 67 -4.76 2.29 5.29
C ARG A 67 -3.88 1.13 4.87
N GLY A 68 -2.68 1.45 4.36
CA GLY A 68 -1.64 0.51 4.00
C GLY A 68 -0.57 0.37 5.09
N TYR A 69 -0.33 -0.84 5.56
CA TYR A 69 0.74 -1.10 6.50
C TYR A 69 1.96 -1.64 5.75
N ILE A 70 3.01 -0.82 5.67
CA ILE A 70 4.25 -1.14 4.96
C ILE A 70 5.25 -1.76 5.93
N TRP A 71 5.93 -2.83 5.51
CA TRP A 71 7.05 -3.41 6.28
C TRP A 71 8.04 -4.18 5.41
N SER A 72 9.23 -4.40 5.99
CA SER A 72 10.29 -5.26 5.45
C SER A 72 10.89 -6.08 6.59
N LYS A 73 11.61 -7.15 6.27
CA LYS A 73 12.36 -7.97 7.24
C LYS A 73 13.43 -7.17 7.98
N THR A 74 13.93 -6.11 7.37
CA THR A 74 14.97 -5.23 7.94
C THR A 74 14.45 -4.33 9.07
N HIS A 75 13.13 -4.16 9.20
CA HIS A 75 12.54 -3.34 10.25
C HIS A 75 12.62 -4.00 11.63
N LEU A 76 12.60 -3.17 12.69
CA LEU A 76 12.54 -3.62 14.08
C LEU A 76 11.35 -4.56 14.31
N PHE A 77 11.52 -5.50 15.23
CA PHE A 77 10.54 -6.54 15.55
C PHE A 77 9.10 -6.05 15.69
N PRO A 78 8.78 -4.97 16.44
CA PRO A 78 7.39 -4.54 16.58
C PRO A 78 6.72 -4.16 15.26
N ILE A 79 7.47 -3.57 14.31
CA ILE A 79 6.96 -3.19 12.98
C ILE A 79 6.82 -4.43 12.11
N ARG A 80 7.89 -5.21 11.93
CA ARG A 80 7.89 -6.39 11.06
C ARG A 80 6.93 -7.50 11.53
N SER A 81 6.65 -7.59 12.83
CA SER A 81 5.74 -8.59 13.41
C SER A 81 4.26 -8.23 13.22
N ARG A 82 3.99 -6.98 12.84
CA ARG A 82 2.62 -6.48 12.62
C ARG A 82 1.71 -6.58 13.84
N ILE A 83 2.27 -6.56 15.06
CA ILE A 83 1.50 -6.62 16.32
C ILE A 83 0.49 -5.49 16.45
N PHE A 84 0.72 -4.38 15.73
CA PHE A 84 -0.17 -3.21 15.71
C PHE A 84 -1.34 -3.35 14.72
N SER A 85 -1.39 -4.40 13.89
CA SER A 85 -2.45 -4.55 12.88
C SER A 85 -3.88 -4.43 13.42
N PRO A 86 -4.23 -5.01 14.58
CA PRO A 86 -5.58 -4.84 15.14
C PRO A 86 -5.90 -3.39 15.55
N LEU A 87 -4.89 -2.65 16.01
CA LEU A 87 -5.03 -1.25 16.41
C LEU A 87 -5.22 -0.34 15.20
N ILE A 88 -4.47 -0.58 14.13
CA ILE A 88 -4.48 0.20 12.88
C ILE A 88 -5.75 -0.09 12.07
N LYS A 89 -6.23 -1.34 12.10
CA LYS A 89 -7.24 -1.88 11.18
C LYS A 89 -6.88 -1.55 9.73
N ALA A 90 -5.64 -1.89 9.34
CA ALA A 90 -5.21 -1.78 7.95
C ALA A 90 -6.08 -2.68 7.06
N ASN A 91 -6.50 -2.16 5.93
CA ASN A 91 -7.21 -2.90 4.88
C ASN A 91 -6.32 -3.16 3.66
N TRP A 92 -5.09 -2.64 3.67
CA TRP A 92 -4.02 -2.98 2.76
C TRP A 92 -2.76 -3.36 3.54
N TYR A 93 -2.05 -4.35 3.02
CA TYR A 93 -0.78 -4.81 3.56
C TYR A 93 0.28 -4.75 2.48
N ASP A 94 1.35 -4.01 2.76
CA ASP A 94 2.36 -3.61 1.78
C ASP A 94 3.73 -4.21 2.17
N PRO A 95 3.95 -5.53 1.95
CA PRO A 95 5.24 -6.15 2.20
C PRO A 95 6.28 -5.76 1.17
N ALA A 96 7.53 -5.55 1.63
CA ALA A 96 8.67 -5.61 0.74
C ALA A 96 8.78 -7.00 0.11
N ASN A 97 9.36 -7.08 -1.08
CA ASN A 97 9.54 -8.32 -1.82
C ASN A 97 10.23 -9.42 -0.96
N ASP A 98 11.23 -9.05 -0.17
CA ASP A 98 11.94 -9.96 0.75
C ASP A 98 11.05 -10.53 1.86
N SER A 99 9.97 -9.84 2.17
CA SER A 99 9.00 -10.15 3.24
C SER A 99 7.72 -10.81 2.73
N TYR A 100 7.54 -10.82 1.42
CA TYR A 100 6.36 -11.40 0.78
C TYR A 100 6.44 -12.93 0.73
N ASN A 101 5.33 -13.59 1.02
CA ASN A 101 5.15 -15.01 0.74
C ASN A 101 3.68 -15.36 0.49
N PRO A 102 3.38 -16.42 -0.30
CA PRO A 102 2.02 -16.79 -0.68
C PRO A 102 1.09 -17.12 0.50
N LYS A 103 1.62 -17.76 1.56
CA LYS A 103 0.82 -18.10 2.75
C LYS A 103 0.36 -16.84 3.50
N LEU A 104 1.24 -15.85 3.60
CA LEU A 104 0.93 -14.58 4.23
C LEU A 104 -0.11 -13.80 3.40
N HIS A 105 0.05 -13.80 2.09
CA HIS A 105 -0.90 -13.21 1.15
C HIS A 105 -2.31 -13.82 1.35
N GLN A 106 -2.41 -15.15 1.30
CA GLN A 106 -3.69 -15.85 1.50
C GLN A 106 -4.34 -15.50 2.85
N ARG A 107 -3.52 -15.39 3.92
CA ARG A 107 -4.01 -15.01 5.25
C ARG A 107 -4.60 -13.60 5.26
N PHE A 108 -3.97 -12.63 4.61
CA PHE A 108 -4.50 -11.27 4.53
C PHE A 108 -5.79 -11.22 3.73
N ARG A 109 -5.83 -11.87 2.57
CA ARG A 109 -7.05 -11.95 1.75
C ARG A 109 -8.21 -12.62 2.48
N SER A 110 -7.95 -13.71 3.19
CA SER A 110 -8.99 -14.38 4.00
C SER A 110 -9.52 -13.49 5.13
N GLY A 111 -8.71 -12.52 5.57
CA GLY A 111 -9.11 -11.47 6.52
C GLY A 111 -9.79 -10.27 5.88
N GLY A 112 -10.05 -10.28 4.57
CA GLY A 112 -10.69 -9.18 3.84
C GLY A 112 -9.76 -8.02 3.50
N ALA A 113 -8.43 -8.20 3.59
CA ALA A 113 -7.45 -7.19 3.23
C ALA A 113 -6.86 -7.45 1.85
N SER A 114 -6.43 -6.38 1.18
CA SER A 114 -5.69 -6.41 -0.08
C SER A 114 -4.19 -6.37 0.17
N VAL A 115 -3.40 -6.80 -0.82
CA VAL A 115 -1.94 -6.81 -0.73
C VAL A 115 -1.32 -6.05 -1.90
N LEU A 116 -0.43 -5.11 -1.56
CA LEU A 116 0.38 -4.35 -2.49
C LEU A 116 1.85 -4.67 -2.22
N ALA A 117 2.53 -5.34 -3.13
CA ALA A 117 3.95 -5.64 -2.97
C ALA A 117 4.83 -4.56 -3.63
N TRP A 118 5.96 -4.24 -3.02
CA TRP A 118 6.87 -3.21 -3.49
C TRP A 118 8.31 -3.70 -3.61
N ASP A 119 9.08 -2.99 -4.45
CA ASP A 119 10.43 -3.33 -4.91
C ASP A 119 10.47 -4.71 -5.58
N LEU A 120 9.55 -4.93 -6.53
CA LEU A 120 9.53 -6.15 -7.31
C LEU A 120 10.55 -6.07 -8.45
N ASP A 121 11.43 -7.05 -8.47
CA ASP A 121 12.33 -7.35 -9.57
C ASP A 121 11.56 -8.21 -10.59
N PHE A 122 11.25 -7.63 -11.76
CA PHE A 122 10.38 -8.27 -12.74
C PHE A 122 10.95 -9.56 -13.29
N ASP A 123 12.20 -9.61 -13.61
CA ASP A 123 12.85 -10.79 -14.22
C ASP A 123 12.79 -12.00 -13.28
N ARG A 124 12.81 -11.76 -11.97
CA ARG A 124 12.88 -12.81 -10.97
C ARG A 124 11.54 -13.15 -10.31
N ASP A 125 10.63 -12.19 -10.23
CA ASP A 125 9.45 -12.30 -9.38
C ASP A 125 8.13 -12.48 -10.15
N MET A 126 8.13 -12.34 -11.48
CA MET A 126 6.92 -12.38 -12.31
C MET A 126 6.13 -13.69 -12.18
N GLU A 127 6.78 -14.85 -12.27
CA GLU A 127 6.09 -16.14 -12.13
C GLU A 127 5.44 -16.29 -10.77
N ARG A 128 6.12 -15.83 -9.70
CA ARG A 128 5.61 -15.84 -8.34
C ARG A 128 4.43 -14.90 -8.16
N MET A 129 4.45 -13.74 -8.82
CA MET A 129 3.37 -12.75 -8.77
C MET A 129 2.13 -13.23 -9.51
N ALA A 130 2.29 -13.79 -10.70
CA ALA A 130 1.20 -14.36 -11.48
C ALA A 130 0.49 -15.49 -10.73
N ALA A 131 1.25 -16.33 -10.01
CA ALA A 131 0.71 -17.44 -9.22
C ALA A 131 -0.16 -17.00 -8.04
N VAL A 132 0.00 -15.78 -7.52
CA VAL A 132 -0.70 -15.32 -6.30
C VAL A 132 -1.74 -14.22 -6.53
N ARG A 133 -1.88 -13.71 -7.75
CA ARG A 133 -2.85 -12.66 -8.11
C ARG A 133 -2.82 -11.47 -7.16
N LEU A 134 -1.69 -10.74 -7.15
CA LEU A 134 -1.57 -9.49 -6.38
C LEU A 134 -2.60 -8.46 -6.85
N GLU A 135 -3.17 -7.71 -5.93
CA GLU A 135 -4.11 -6.63 -6.23
C GLU A 135 -3.39 -5.42 -6.84
N ALA A 136 -2.17 -5.15 -6.39
CA ALA A 136 -1.36 -4.06 -6.88
C ALA A 136 0.14 -4.31 -6.65
N VAL A 137 0.96 -3.61 -7.41
CA VAL A 137 2.41 -3.60 -7.26
C VAL A 137 2.93 -2.17 -7.34
N VAL A 138 4.05 -1.89 -6.68
CA VAL A 138 4.82 -0.66 -6.83
C VAL A 138 6.07 -0.97 -7.62
N THR A 139 6.34 -0.17 -8.63
CA THR A 139 7.52 -0.29 -9.49
C THR A 139 8.08 1.08 -9.84
N ASP A 140 9.39 1.16 -9.95
CA ASP A 140 10.09 2.32 -10.50
C ASP A 140 10.20 2.25 -12.04
N SER A 141 9.87 1.10 -12.65
CA SER A 141 9.97 0.81 -14.09
C SER A 141 8.59 0.60 -14.73
N LEU A 142 7.78 1.66 -14.79
CA LEU A 142 6.40 1.58 -15.29
C LEU A 142 6.30 1.01 -16.72
N GLN A 143 7.22 1.40 -17.64
CA GLN A 143 7.16 0.93 -19.01
C GLN A 143 7.40 -0.57 -19.10
N GLU A 144 8.42 -1.09 -18.41
CA GLU A 144 8.68 -2.54 -18.35
C GLU A 144 7.47 -3.31 -17.81
N MET A 145 6.79 -2.76 -16.79
CA MET A 145 5.57 -3.36 -16.24
C MET A 145 4.44 -3.41 -17.26
N LEU A 146 4.24 -2.37 -18.04
CA LEU A 146 3.19 -2.32 -19.06
C LEU A 146 3.48 -3.30 -20.20
N ASP A 147 4.73 -3.40 -20.63
CA ASP A 147 5.17 -4.33 -21.68
C ASP A 147 4.97 -5.79 -21.24
N LEU A 148 5.35 -6.13 -20.00
CA LEU A 148 5.13 -7.44 -19.40
C LEU A 148 3.66 -7.78 -19.26
N LYS A 149 2.83 -6.83 -18.84
CA LYS A 149 1.37 -7.03 -18.75
C LYS A 149 0.77 -7.40 -20.10
N GLN A 150 1.23 -6.77 -21.20
CA GLN A 150 0.79 -7.09 -22.56
C GLN A 150 1.25 -8.49 -22.97
N GLU A 151 2.50 -8.84 -22.70
CA GLU A 151 3.05 -10.16 -23.00
C GLU A 151 2.29 -11.28 -22.25
N PHE A 152 2.00 -11.09 -20.96
CA PHE A 152 1.20 -12.06 -20.18
C PHE A 152 -0.23 -12.18 -20.69
N ALA A 153 -0.88 -11.08 -21.05
CA ALA A 153 -2.22 -11.11 -21.60
C ALA A 153 -2.28 -11.90 -22.91
N SER A 154 -1.23 -11.80 -23.76
CA SER A 154 -1.12 -12.55 -25.02
C SER A 154 -0.86 -14.04 -24.84
N ARG A 155 -0.25 -14.47 -23.72
CA ARG A 155 -0.02 -15.89 -23.38
C ARG A 155 -1.25 -16.61 -22.79
N LEU A 156 -2.23 -15.85 -22.30
CA LEU A 156 -3.45 -16.36 -21.67
C LEU A 156 -4.66 -16.34 -22.61
N SER A 157 -4.53 -15.72 -23.80
CA SER A 157 -5.50 -15.71 -24.88
C SER A 157 -5.25 -16.87 -25.85
#